data_ff6dc433cb150bc818c2368e1fe9b4c8
#
_entry.id   ff6dc433cb150bc818c2368e1fe9b4c8
#
_cell.length_a   1.000
_cell.length_b   1.000
_cell.length_c   1.000
_cell.angle_alpha   90.00
_cell.angle_beta   90.00
_cell.angle_gamma   90.00
#
_symmetry.space_group_name_H-M   'P 1'
#
loop_
_entity.id
_entity.type
_entity.pdbx_description
1 polymer ?
#
loop_
_entity_poly.entity_id
_entity_poly.type
_entity_poly.pdbx_seq_one_letter_code
_entity_poly.pdbx_strand_id
1 'polypeptide(L)'
;YELAVDELRIKFNYIIKQNKAAGRYSPIEQVICRVKTVSSILDKAKRKGIDLENVEEKITDIAGVRLICQFVEDIDKVVNIIRDRPDMEVMEENDYVHHSKPSGYQSYHMVVRYEVTTIHGPKLVPVEIQIRTMAMNFWATIEHSLQYKYKENIPEYIQQKLLDASEAIIEVDHEMSDVRDEIMDAQNSHRKKETLVKDILNNIQNLYKVANQREVTKIQDEFYKVYVLDDMLQLKHFARQLDIISDCLLYTSDAADE
;
A
#
# COMPACT_ATOMS: atom_id res chain seq x y z
N TYR A 1 -3.87 24.63 -14.32
CA TYR A 1 -4.38 23.66 -13.35
C TYR A 1 -4.77 22.33 -14.00
N GLU A 2 -5.49 22.34 -15.14
CA GLU A 2 -5.87 21.11 -15.86
C GLU A 2 -4.64 20.29 -16.26
N LEU A 3 -3.62 20.93 -16.84
CA LEU A 3 -2.38 20.25 -17.22
C LEU A 3 -1.71 19.58 -16.03
N ALA A 4 -1.59 20.26 -14.88
CA ALA A 4 -1.00 19.68 -13.66
C ALA A 4 -1.77 18.43 -13.19
N VAL A 5 -3.09 18.49 -13.21
CA VAL A 5 -3.96 17.38 -12.81
C VAL A 5 -3.83 16.20 -13.77
N ASP A 6 -3.75 16.44 -15.09
CA ASP A 6 -3.62 15.40 -16.11
C ASP A 6 -2.25 14.70 -16.04
N GLU A 7 -1.17 15.47 -15.89
CA GLU A 7 0.17 14.91 -15.74
C GLU A 7 0.28 14.06 -14.44
N LEU A 8 -0.23 14.58 -13.32
CA LEU A 8 -0.20 13.85 -12.04
C LEU A 8 -1.06 12.57 -12.10
N ARG A 9 -2.22 12.61 -12.77
CA ARG A 9 -3.05 11.44 -13.01
C ARG A 9 -2.28 10.35 -13.75
N ILE A 10 -1.57 10.72 -14.80
CA ILE A 10 -0.74 9.78 -15.57
C ILE A 10 0.37 9.22 -14.71
N LYS A 11 1.09 10.06 -13.96
CA LYS A 11 2.22 9.66 -13.11
C LYS A 11 1.79 8.68 -12.01
N PHE A 12 0.73 8.98 -11.27
CA PHE A 12 0.24 8.08 -10.22
C PHE A 12 -0.35 6.78 -10.79
N ASN A 13 -1.09 6.82 -11.89
CA ASN A 13 -1.54 5.60 -12.56
C ASN A 13 -0.36 4.76 -13.10
N TYR A 14 0.75 5.38 -13.45
CA TYR A 14 1.94 4.66 -13.88
C TYR A 14 2.60 3.90 -12.73
N ILE A 15 2.60 4.44 -11.49
CA ILE A 15 3.05 3.73 -10.29
C ILE A 15 2.23 2.45 -10.08
N ILE A 16 0.90 2.52 -10.22
CA ILE A 16 0.02 1.36 -10.13
C ILE A 16 0.42 0.30 -11.19
N LYS A 17 0.59 0.73 -12.44
CA LYS A 17 0.95 -0.16 -13.55
C LYS A 17 2.33 -0.81 -13.35
N GLN A 18 3.32 -0.06 -12.88
CA GLN A 18 4.67 -0.59 -12.61
C GLN A 18 4.66 -1.66 -11.52
N ASN A 19 3.93 -1.44 -10.42
CA ASN A 19 3.82 -2.44 -9.37
C ASN A 19 3.12 -3.72 -9.87
N LYS A 20 2.01 -3.59 -10.59
CA LYS A 20 1.29 -4.72 -11.20
C LYS A 20 2.18 -5.50 -12.18
N ALA A 21 2.90 -4.81 -13.05
CA ALA A 21 3.80 -5.45 -14.02
C ALA A 21 4.98 -6.19 -13.35
N ALA A 22 5.43 -5.71 -12.20
CA ALA A 22 6.47 -6.35 -11.40
C ALA A 22 5.93 -7.45 -10.46
N GLY A 23 4.63 -7.79 -10.51
CA GLY A 23 3.99 -8.73 -9.59
C GLY A 23 4.01 -8.27 -8.14
N ARG A 24 4.13 -6.96 -7.90
CA ARG A 24 4.17 -6.37 -6.57
C ARG A 24 2.84 -5.72 -6.21
N TYR A 25 2.55 -5.69 -4.92
CA TYR A 25 1.43 -4.95 -4.38
C TYR A 25 1.59 -3.45 -4.65
N SER A 26 0.50 -2.77 -5.03
CA SER A 26 0.47 -1.32 -5.21
C SER A 26 -0.23 -0.65 -4.02
N PRO A 27 0.40 0.32 -3.33
CA PRO A 27 -0.26 1.03 -2.24
C PRO A 27 -1.36 1.98 -2.71
N ILE A 28 -1.40 2.29 -4.02
CA ILE A 28 -2.46 3.08 -4.64
C ILE A 28 -3.36 2.13 -5.43
N GLU A 29 -4.67 2.16 -5.17
CA GLU A 29 -5.67 1.40 -5.91
C GLU A 29 -6.32 2.25 -7.01
N GLN A 30 -6.64 3.52 -6.70
CA GLN A 30 -7.34 4.40 -7.62
C GLN A 30 -6.84 5.83 -7.53
N VAL A 31 -6.82 6.52 -8.68
CA VAL A 31 -6.48 7.95 -8.81
C VAL A 31 -7.68 8.71 -9.32
N ILE A 32 -8.19 9.66 -8.53
CA ILE A 32 -9.31 10.53 -8.88
C ILE A 32 -8.79 11.95 -8.92
N CYS A 33 -9.01 12.64 -10.03
CA CYS A 33 -8.51 13.99 -10.26
C CYS A 33 -9.66 14.95 -10.58
N ARG A 34 -9.54 16.18 -10.09
CA ARG A 34 -10.49 17.25 -10.42
C ARG A 34 -9.83 18.61 -10.44
N VAL A 35 -10.37 19.50 -11.28
CA VAL A 35 -10.12 20.93 -11.19
C VAL A 35 -11.39 21.61 -10.67
N LYS A 36 -11.25 22.50 -9.72
CA LYS A 36 -12.38 23.24 -9.13
C LYS A 36 -12.97 24.20 -10.18
N THR A 37 -14.30 24.23 -10.28
CA THR A 37 -14.98 25.16 -11.20
C THR A 37 -14.76 26.62 -10.77
N VAL A 38 -14.76 27.54 -11.74
CA VAL A 38 -14.58 28.98 -11.47
C VAL A 38 -15.59 29.50 -10.45
N SER A 39 -16.86 29.08 -10.55
CA SER A 39 -17.89 29.44 -9.57
C SER A 39 -17.51 29.00 -8.16
N SER A 40 -17.03 27.75 -7.98
CA SER A 40 -16.62 27.24 -6.66
C SER A 40 -15.37 27.94 -6.11
N ILE A 41 -14.49 28.41 -7.00
CA ILE A 41 -13.31 29.23 -6.59
C ILE A 41 -13.77 30.58 -6.09
N LEU A 42 -14.64 31.27 -6.83
CA LEU A 42 -15.19 32.57 -6.45
C LEU A 42 -15.99 32.51 -5.14
N ASP A 43 -16.83 31.49 -4.97
CA ASP A 43 -17.57 31.27 -3.73
C ASP A 43 -16.63 31.04 -2.52
N LYS A 44 -15.55 30.28 -2.72
CA LYS A 44 -14.54 30.08 -1.66
C LYS A 44 -13.76 31.35 -1.36
N ALA A 45 -13.38 32.13 -2.39
CA ALA A 45 -12.70 33.40 -2.21
C ALA A 45 -13.57 34.38 -1.41
N LYS A 46 -14.85 34.52 -1.79
CA LYS A 46 -15.83 35.37 -1.08
C LYS A 46 -15.99 34.95 0.38
N ARG A 47 -16.17 33.66 0.66
CA ARG A 47 -16.33 33.14 2.02
C ARG A 47 -15.08 33.35 2.89
N LYS A 48 -13.89 33.28 2.30
CA LYS A 48 -12.62 33.51 3.02
C LYS A 48 -12.15 34.97 3.03
N GLY A 49 -12.86 35.89 2.37
CA GLY A 49 -12.45 37.30 2.23
C GLY A 49 -11.14 37.43 1.42
N ILE A 50 -10.93 36.62 0.40
CA ILE A 50 -9.74 36.66 -0.44
C ILE A 50 -10.03 37.50 -1.68
N ASP A 51 -9.19 38.53 -1.94
CA ASP A 51 -9.25 39.32 -3.15
C ASP A 51 -8.93 38.49 -4.37
N LEU A 52 -9.58 38.80 -5.52
CA LEU A 52 -9.44 38.04 -6.76
C LEU A 52 -8.00 37.99 -7.28
N GLU A 53 -7.21 39.01 -7.02
CA GLU A 53 -5.80 39.08 -7.40
C GLU A 53 -4.93 38.05 -6.64
N ASN A 54 -5.36 37.65 -5.43
CA ASN A 54 -4.61 36.74 -4.57
C ASN A 54 -5.18 35.31 -4.57
N VAL A 55 -6.14 34.99 -5.44
CA VAL A 55 -6.83 33.71 -5.49
C VAL A 55 -5.85 32.55 -5.79
N GLU A 56 -4.95 32.72 -6.75
CA GLU A 56 -3.98 31.68 -7.13
C GLU A 56 -2.99 31.33 -6.01
N GLU A 57 -2.66 32.30 -5.14
CA GLU A 57 -1.72 32.08 -4.03
C GLU A 57 -2.41 31.51 -2.78
N LYS A 58 -3.64 31.98 -2.49
CA LYS A 58 -4.33 31.65 -1.24
C LYS A 58 -5.29 30.48 -1.33
N ILE A 59 -5.70 30.06 -2.54
CA ILE A 59 -6.56 28.90 -2.76
C ILE A 59 -5.72 27.77 -3.35
N THR A 60 -5.20 26.90 -2.50
CA THR A 60 -4.28 25.83 -2.84
C THR A 60 -4.98 24.57 -3.37
N ASP A 61 -6.31 24.50 -3.32
CA ASP A 61 -7.13 23.34 -3.71
C ASP A 61 -7.90 23.54 -5.04
N ILE A 62 -7.40 24.38 -5.94
CA ILE A 62 -7.94 24.57 -7.30
C ILE A 62 -7.71 23.28 -8.10
N ALA A 63 -6.48 22.77 -8.11
CA ALA A 63 -6.15 21.44 -8.60
C ALA A 63 -6.20 20.44 -7.46
N GLY A 64 -6.94 19.35 -7.63
CA GLY A 64 -7.08 18.31 -6.62
C GLY A 64 -6.82 16.92 -7.19
N VAL A 65 -6.01 16.14 -6.48
CA VAL A 65 -5.77 14.72 -6.74
C VAL A 65 -6.18 13.94 -5.51
N ARG A 66 -6.91 12.85 -5.69
CA ARG A 66 -7.25 11.93 -4.62
C ARG A 66 -6.68 10.57 -4.95
N LEU A 67 -5.88 10.06 -4.02
CA LEU A 67 -5.25 8.74 -4.08
C LEU A 67 -6.00 7.83 -3.09
N ILE A 68 -6.57 6.76 -3.61
CA ILE A 68 -7.31 5.80 -2.80
C ILE A 68 -6.42 4.58 -2.55
N CYS A 69 -6.26 4.23 -1.29
CA CYS A 69 -5.52 3.08 -0.79
C CYS A 69 -6.49 1.97 -0.37
N GLN A 70 -6.02 0.72 -0.32
CA GLN A 70 -6.83 -0.38 0.22
C GLN A 70 -6.80 -0.39 1.74
N PHE A 71 -5.63 -0.14 2.34
CA PHE A 71 -5.37 -0.25 3.77
C PHE A 71 -4.82 1.05 4.36
N VAL A 72 -4.97 1.22 5.67
CA VAL A 72 -4.52 2.42 6.39
C VAL A 72 -3.01 2.61 6.27
N GLU A 73 -2.22 1.53 6.39
CA GLU A 73 -0.75 1.57 6.33
C GLU A 73 -0.22 1.94 4.94
N ASP A 74 -1.05 1.83 3.91
CA ASP A 74 -0.67 2.27 2.56
C ASP A 74 -0.67 3.79 2.44
N ILE A 75 -1.41 4.49 3.29
CA ILE A 75 -1.42 5.96 3.31
C ILE A 75 -0.01 6.47 3.58
N ASP A 76 0.67 5.95 4.60
CA ASP A 76 2.04 6.35 4.94
C ASP A 76 3.03 6.02 3.82
N LYS A 77 2.86 4.87 3.17
CA LYS A 77 3.68 4.50 2.00
C LYS A 77 3.51 5.49 0.85
N VAL A 78 2.26 5.91 0.58
CA VAL A 78 1.95 6.89 -0.47
C VAL A 78 2.47 8.27 -0.10
N VAL A 79 2.33 8.69 1.15
CA VAL A 79 2.91 9.95 1.68
C VAL A 79 4.42 9.97 1.43
N ASN A 80 5.13 8.91 1.78
CA ASN A 80 6.58 8.80 1.56
C ASN A 80 6.94 8.79 0.06
N ILE A 81 6.17 8.10 -0.78
CA ILE A 81 6.36 8.15 -2.24
C ILE A 81 6.27 9.60 -2.75
N ILE A 82 5.35 10.42 -2.22
CA ILE A 82 5.20 11.82 -2.64
C ILE A 82 6.37 12.66 -2.13
N ARG A 83 6.77 12.48 -0.87
CA ARG A 83 7.91 13.22 -0.26
C ARG A 83 9.23 12.97 -0.98
N ASP A 84 9.46 11.75 -1.43
CA ASP A 84 10.71 11.33 -2.11
C ASP A 84 10.76 11.77 -3.59
N ARG A 85 9.70 12.39 -4.10
CA ARG A 85 9.64 12.79 -5.51
C ARG A 85 10.37 14.11 -5.76
N PRO A 86 11.34 14.12 -6.71
CA PRO A 86 12.07 15.34 -7.05
C PRO A 86 11.26 16.34 -7.91
N ASP A 87 10.13 15.90 -8.49
CA ASP A 87 9.29 16.70 -9.40
C ASP A 87 8.14 17.43 -8.68
N MET A 88 8.09 17.37 -7.35
CA MET A 88 7.13 18.13 -6.53
C MET A 88 7.76 18.54 -5.20
N GLU A 89 7.37 19.71 -4.73
CA GLU A 89 7.78 20.26 -3.45
C GLU A 89 6.60 20.26 -2.49
N VAL A 90 6.74 19.59 -1.35
CA VAL A 90 5.68 19.57 -0.32
C VAL A 90 5.68 20.90 0.44
N MET A 91 4.55 21.60 0.41
CA MET A 91 4.35 22.90 1.05
C MET A 91 3.66 22.80 2.42
N GLU A 92 2.68 21.91 2.53
CA GLU A 92 1.83 21.76 3.69
C GLU A 92 1.36 20.33 3.82
N GLU A 93 1.29 19.81 5.03
CA GLU A 93 0.76 18.49 5.36
C GLU A 93 -0.19 18.57 6.52
N ASN A 94 -1.33 17.87 6.43
CA ASN A 94 -2.31 17.76 7.51
C ASN A 94 -2.75 16.29 7.63
N ASP A 95 -2.42 15.68 8.74
CA ASP A 95 -2.77 14.32 9.08
C ASP A 95 -4.11 14.25 9.82
N TYR A 96 -5.19 14.02 9.06
CA TYR A 96 -6.50 13.76 9.64
C TYR A 96 -6.81 12.25 9.71
N VAL A 97 -5.84 11.38 9.45
CA VAL A 97 -5.97 9.93 9.65
C VAL A 97 -5.77 9.61 11.13
N HIS A 98 -4.65 10.07 11.69
CA HIS A 98 -4.33 9.88 13.11
C HIS A 98 -4.97 10.95 14.03
N HIS A 99 -5.38 12.09 13.47
CA HIS A 99 -5.99 13.21 14.18
C HIS A 99 -7.28 13.61 13.46
N SER A 100 -8.31 12.75 13.55
CA SER A 100 -9.59 12.96 12.89
C SER A 100 -10.24 14.29 13.28
N LYS A 101 -10.99 14.89 12.34
CA LYS A 101 -11.77 16.08 12.65
C LYS A 101 -12.94 15.74 13.58
N PRO A 102 -13.47 16.73 14.34
CA PRO A 102 -14.65 16.51 15.18
C PRO A 102 -15.88 15.95 14.44
N SER A 103 -15.95 16.13 13.13
CA SER A 103 -17.00 15.55 12.28
C SER A 103 -16.83 14.06 11.98
N GLY A 104 -15.71 13.44 12.37
CA GLY A 104 -15.33 12.09 11.97
C GLY A 104 -14.59 12.02 10.64
N TYR A 105 -14.32 13.15 9.99
CA TYR A 105 -13.60 13.17 8.71
C TYR A 105 -12.15 12.71 8.86
N GLN A 106 -11.73 11.79 8.00
CA GLN A 106 -10.37 11.25 7.92
C GLN A 106 -9.80 11.35 6.51
N SER A 107 -8.57 11.80 6.41
CA SER A 107 -7.77 11.86 5.18
C SER A 107 -6.38 12.39 5.49
N TYR A 108 -5.37 11.96 4.78
CA TYR A 108 -4.09 12.68 4.77
C TYR A 108 -4.12 13.72 3.66
N HIS A 109 -3.82 14.97 3.98
CA HIS A 109 -3.80 16.07 3.01
C HIS A 109 -2.37 16.56 2.83
N MET A 110 -1.95 16.69 1.59
CA MET A 110 -0.70 17.32 1.20
C MET A 110 -0.98 18.42 0.19
N VAL A 111 -0.39 19.58 0.36
CA VAL A 111 -0.33 20.60 -0.69
C VAL A 111 1.07 20.57 -1.26
N VAL A 112 1.16 20.26 -2.54
CA VAL A 112 2.43 20.22 -3.27
C VAL A 112 2.50 21.33 -4.30
N ARG A 113 3.72 21.85 -4.53
CA ARG A 113 4.01 22.74 -5.64
C ARG A 113 4.52 21.88 -6.79
N TYR A 114 3.81 21.92 -7.92
CA TYR A 114 4.10 21.12 -9.09
C TYR A 114 4.39 22.00 -10.28
N GLU A 115 5.52 21.77 -10.98
CA GLU A 115 5.90 22.52 -12.16
C GLU A 115 5.26 21.94 -13.43
N VAL A 116 4.59 22.78 -14.20
CA VAL A 116 4.06 22.46 -15.52
C VAL A 116 4.70 23.35 -16.59
N THR A 117 4.97 22.80 -17.75
CA THR A 117 5.49 23.57 -18.89
C THR A 117 4.32 24.05 -19.75
N THR A 118 4.11 25.36 -19.78
CA THR A 118 3.08 26.03 -20.63
C THR A 118 3.69 26.68 -21.85
N ILE A 119 2.84 27.16 -22.77
CA ILE A 119 3.29 27.95 -23.93
C ILE A 119 4.01 29.25 -23.54
N HIS A 120 3.84 29.70 -22.29
CA HIS A 120 4.50 30.88 -21.73
C HIS A 120 5.71 30.54 -20.85
N GLY A 121 6.13 29.28 -20.86
CA GLY A 121 7.23 28.76 -20.03
C GLY A 121 6.75 27.97 -18.81
N PRO A 122 7.67 27.59 -17.92
CA PRO A 122 7.35 26.82 -16.72
C PRO A 122 6.50 27.65 -15.75
N LYS A 123 5.49 27.01 -15.16
CA LYS A 123 4.63 27.59 -14.11
C LYS A 123 4.50 26.62 -12.96
N LEU A 124 4.75 27.11 -11.74
CA LEU A 124 4.50 26.35 -10.51
C LEU A 124 3.02 26.45 -10.13
N VAL A 125 2.38 25.31 -9.91
CA VAL A 125 0.97 25.19 -9.61
C VAL A 125 0.78 24.48 -8.28
N PRO A 126 0.05 25.07 -7.30
CA PRO A 126 -0.33 24.34 -6.09
C PRO A 126 -1.37 23.27 -6.40
N VAL A 127 -1.15 22.08 -5.88
CA VAL A 127 -2.06 20.92 -6.03
C VAL A 127 -2.32 20.33 -4.66
N GLU A 128 -3.59 20.18 -4.29
CA GLU A 128 -4.00 19.45 -3.09
C GLU A 128 -4.06 17.94 -3.42
N ILE A 129 -3.30 17.15 -2.69
CA ILE A 129 -3.33 15.69 -2.77
C ILE A 129 -4.01 15.16 -1.50
N GLN A 130 -5.12 14.45 -1.66
CA GLN A 130 -5.86 13.79 -0.59
C GLN A 130 -5.60 12.28 -0.68
N ILE A 131 -5.14 11.67 0.41
CA ILE A 131 -4.85 10.24 0.49
C ILE A 131 -5.80 9.63 1.51
N ARG A 132 -6.52 8.57 1.12
CA ARG A 132 -7.58 7.94 1.92
C ARG A 132 -7.65 6.45 1.62
N THR A 133 -8.21 5.68 2.56
CA THR A 133 -8.69 4.34 2.26
C THR A 133 -9.99 4.39 1.44
N MET A 134 -10.40 3.24 0.92
CA MET A 134 -11.69 3.10 0.24
C MET A 134 -12.85 3.43 1.19
N ALA A 135 -12.78 2.99 2.43
CA ALA A 135 -13.81 3.21 3.44
C ALA A 135 -13.88 4.68 3.87
N MET A 136 -12.75 5.34 4.11
CA MET A 136 -12.69 6.78 4.36
C MET A 136 -13.25 7.58 3.19
N ASN A 137 -12.97 7.18 1.95
CA ASN A 137 -13.48 7.85 0.76
C ASN A 137 -14.99 7.68 0.61
N PHE A 138 -15.53 6.51 0.93
CA PHE A 138 -16.97 6.26 0.94
C PHE A 138 -17.68 7.21 1.92
N TRP A 139 -17.24 7.24 3.16
CA TRP A 139 -17.81 8.13 4.18
C TRP A 139 -17.75 9.60 3.78
N ALA A 140 -16.57 10.09 3.38
CA ALA A 140 -16.37 11.48 3.02
C ALA A 140 -17.20 11.92 1.79
N THR A 141 -17.49 10.99 0.87
CA THR A 141 -18.35 11.27 -0.28
C THR A 141 -19.81 11.45 0.13
N ILE A 142 -20.28 10.60 1.04
CA ILE A 142 -21.66 10.69 1.57
C ILE A 142 -21.83 11.95 2.42
N GLU A 143 -20.91 12.17 3.37
CA GLU A 143 -20.93 13.34 4.26
C GLU A 143 -20.97 14.64 3.45
N HIS A 144 -20.08 14.77 2.47
CA HIS A 144 -20.05 15.95 1.59
C HIS A 144 -21.37 16.12 0.78
N SER A 145 -21.96 15.02 0.31
CA SER A 145 -23.25 15.06 -0.42
C SER A 145 -24.39 15.52 0.49
N LEU A 146 -24.40 15.08 1.75
CA LEU A 146 -25.41 15.46 2.73
C LEU A 146 -25.25 16.94 3.13
N GLN A 147 -24.02 17.38 3.41
CA GLN A 147 -23.74 18.79 3.73
C GLN A 147 -24.15 19.73 2.60
N TYR A 148 -23.88 19.36 1.34
CA TYR A 148 -24.25 20.15 0.18
C TYR A 148 -25.78 20.27 0.02
N LYS A 149 -26.53 19.16 0.25
CA LYS A 149 -27.99 19.13 0.11
C LYS A 149 -28.71 19.92 1.21
N TYR A 150 -28.19 19.87 2.44
CA TYR A 150 -28.88 20.43 3.61
C TYR A 150 -28.34 21.79 4.03
N LYS A 151 -27.38 22.40 3.29
CA LYS A 151 -26.89 23.77 3.45
C LYS A 151 -26.70 24.19 4.91
N GLU A 152 -25.82 23.53 5.62
CA GLU A 152 -25.40 23.88 7.01
C GLU A 152 -26.43 23.64 8.11
N ASN A 153 -27.65 23.20 7.82
CA ASN A 153 -28.69 22.90 8.81
C ASN A 153 -28.86 21.40 9.07
N ILE A 154 -27.74 20.67 9.23
CA ILE A 154 -27.81 19.26 9.62
C ILE A 154 -28.15 19.17 11.12
N PRO A 155 -29.28 18.52 11.50
CA PRO A 155 -29.61 18.34 12.90
C PRO A 155 -28.51 17.59 13.68
N GLU A 156 -28.34 17.91 14.96
CA GLU A 156 -27.30 17.34 15.82
C GLU A 156 -27.34 15.81 15.86
N TYR A 157 -28.55 15.22 15.93
CA TYR A 157 -28.71 13.76 15.92
C TYR A 157 -28.24 13.09 14.61
N ILE A 158 -28.26 13.81 13.47
CA ILE A 158 -27.70 13.33 12.20
C ILE A 158 -26.19 13.46 12.21
N GLN A 159 -25.64 14.55 12.77
CA GLN A 159 -24.19 14.71 12.93
C GLN A 159 -23.61 13.59 13.80
N GLN A 160 -24.31 13.25 14.91
CA GLN A 160 -23.89 12.10 15.74
C GLN A 160 -23.91 10.78 14.96
N LYS A 161 -24.95 10.51 14.18
CA LYS A 161 -24.99 9.30 13.33
C LYS A 161 -23.88 9.24 12.29
N LEU A 162 -23.47 10.40 11.75
CA LEU A 162 -22.32 10.47 10.84
C LEU A 162 -21.00 10.16 11.55
N LEU A 163 -20.87 10.63 12.79
CA LEU A 163 -19.70 10.33 13.63
C LEU A 163 -19.65 8.84 13.98
N ASP A 164 -20.77 8.25 14.45
CA ASP A 164 -20.87 6.83 14.76
C ASP A 164 -20.54 5.97 13.52
N ALA A 165 -20.98 6.39 12.34
CA ALA A 165 -20.65 5.72 11.08
C ALA A 165 -19.16 5.85 10.71
N SER A 166 -18.51 6.97 11.06
CA SER A 166 -17.08 7.15 10.87
C SER A 166 -16.28 6.20 11.75
N GLU A 167 -16.67 6.05 13.02
CA GLU A 167 -16.03 5.13 13.96
C GLU A 167 -16.14 3.68 13.49
N ALA A 168 -17.32 3.25 13.02
CA ALA A 168 -17.51 1.92 12.44
C ALA A 168 -16.63 1.68 11.19
N ILE A 169 -16.41 2.69 10.38
CA ILE A 169 -15.53 2.61 9.19
C ILE A 169 -14.06 2.46 9.60
N ILE A 170 -13.62 3.11 10.67
CA ILE A 170 -12.27 2.93 11.23
C ILE A 170 -12.07 1.47 11.66
N GLU A 171 -13.04 0.90 12.36
CA GLU A 171 -12.99 -0.51 12.77
C GLU A 171 -12.89 -1.44 11.55
N VAL A 172 -13.70 -1.21 10.51
CA VAL A 172 -13.63 -2.00 9.27
C VAL A 172 -12.26 -1.88 8.60
N ASP A 173 -11.67 -0.69 8.52
CA ASP A 173 -10.34 -0.49 7.94
C ASP A 173 -9.26 -1.27 8.72
N HIS A 174 -9.32 -1.28 10.07
CA HIS A 174 -8.40 -2.05 10.90
C HIS A 174 -8.58 -3.56 10.73
N GLU A 175 -9.81 -4.06 10.80
CA GLU A 175 -10.12 -5.47 10.59
C GLU A 175 -9.62 -5.96 9.21
N MET A 176 -9.77 -5.15 8.16
CA MET A 176 -9.27 -5.49 6.83
C MET A 176 -7.74 -5.52 6.77
N SER A 177 -7.07 -4.65 7.53
CA SER A 177 -5.60 -4.66 7.64
C SER A 177 -5.12 -5.93 8.36
N ASP A 178 -5.79 -6.32 9.46
CA ASP A 178 -5.47 -7.54 10.20
C ASP A 178 -5.66 -8.80 9.33
N VAL A 179 -6.77 -8.89 8.60
CA VAL A 179 -7.04 -9.99 7.65
C VAL A 179 -5.94 -10.08 6.57
N ARG A 180 -5.51 -8.92 6.03
CA ARG A 180 -4.39 -8.90 5.07
C ARG A 180 -3.12 -9.46 5.69
N ASP A 181 -2.77 -9.04 6.90
CA ASP A 181 -1.53 -9.45 7.56
C ASP A 181 -1.53 -10.95 7.88
N GLU A 182 -2.66 -11.49 8.35
CA GLU A 182 -2.84 -12.93 8.55
C GLU A 182 -2.66 -13.73 7.25
N ILE A 183 -3.25 -13.25 6.13
CA ILE A 183 -3.07 -13.88 4.81
C ILE A 183 -1.61 -13.84 4.37
N MET A 184 -0.94 -12.70 4.54
CA MET A 184 0.47 -12.54 4.16
C MET A 184 1.38 -13.43 4.99
N ASP A 185 1.12 -13.59 6.28
CA ASP A 185 1.87 -14.49 7.17
C ASP A 185 1.66 -15.95 6.80
N ALA A 186 0.42 -16.36 6.51
CA ALA A 186 0.11 -17.69 6.03
C ALA A 186 0.82 -18.01 4.71
N GLN A 187 0.80 -17.08 3.74
CA GLN A 187 1.48 -17.24 2.46
C GLN A 187 3.01 -17.31 2.61
N ASN A 188 3.58 -16.48 3.48
CA ASN A 188 5.02 -16.50 3.76
C ASN A 188 5.45 -17.81 4.43
N SER A 189 4.65 -18.34 5.35
CA SER A 189 4.88 -19.65 5.98
C SER A 189 4.85 -20.77 4.95
N HIS A 190 3.85 -20.78 4.07
CA HIS A 190 3.73 -21.77 3.00
C HIS A 190 4.93 -21.72 2.04
N ARG A 191 5.33 -20.53 1.61
CA ARG A 191 6.48 -20.35 0.70
C ARG A 191 7.81 -20.78 1.32
N LYS A 192 8.01 -20.49 2.64
CA LYS A 192 9.19 -20.98 3.38
C LYS A 192 9.23 -22.50 3.44
N LYS A 193 8.08 -23.15 3.65
CA LYS A 193 7.95 -24.61 3.65
C LYS A 193 8.25 -25.20 2.27
N GLU A 194 7.67 -24.65 1.20
CA GLU A 194 7.94 -25.11 -0.17
C GLU A 194 9.43 -25.01 -0.53
N THR A 195 10.07 -23.90 -0.18
CA THR A 195 11.52 -23.72 -0.41
C THR A 195 12.32 -24.78 0.33
N LEU A 196 12.05 -24.99 1.62
CA LEU A 196 12.74 -25.97 2.45
C LEU A 196 12.55 -27.41 1.89
N VAL A 197 11.33 -27.76 1.50
CA VAL A 197 11.02 -29.07 0.88
C VAL A 197 11.80 -29.26 -0.42
N LYS A 198 11.86 -28.23 -1.26
CA LYS A 198 12.62 -28.23 -2.51
C LYS A 198 14.12 -28.45 -2.26
N ASP A 199 14.68 -27.77 -1.26
CA ASP A 199 16.09 -27.90 -0.89
C ASP A 199 16.39 -29.33 -0.37
N ILE A 200 15.53 -29.88 0.50
CA ILE A 200 15.65 -31.28 0.97
C ILE A 200 15.62 -32.26 -0.21
N LEU A 201 14.66 -32.11 -1.12
CA LEU A 201 14.55 -33.01 -2.28
C LEU A 201 15.78 -32.91 -3.20
N ASN A 202 16.31 -31.70 -3.43
CA ASN A 202 17.53 -31.50 -4.20
C ASN A 202 18.74 -32.17 -3.51
N ASN A 203 18.88 -32.06 -2.19
CA ASN A 203 19.94 -32.71 -1.42
C ASN A 203 19.82 -34.24 -1.51
N ILE A 204 18.62 -34.81 -1.34
CA ILE A 204 18.37 -36.25 -1.51
C ILE A 204 18.75 -36.67 -2.94
N GLN A 205 18.38 -35.91 -3.96
CA GLN A 205 18.71 -36.20 -5.33
C GLN A 205 20.23 -36.18 -5.61
N ASN A 206 20.97 -35.29 -4.96
CA ASN A 206 22.41 -35.23 -5.05
C ASN A 206 23.07 -36.45 -4.36
N LEU A 207 22.53 -36.93 -3.25
CA LEU A 207 23.01 -38.13 -2.58
C LEU A 207 22.90 -39.38 -3.45
N TYR A 208 21.95 -39.49 -4.35
CA TYR A 208 21.87 -40.61 -5.32
C TYR A 208 23.11 -40.73 -6.21
N LYS A 209 23.92 -39.68 -6.35
CA LYS A 209 25.14 -39.66 -7.18
C LYS A 209 26.36 -40.19 -6.43
N VAL A 210 26.36 -40.08 -5.09
CA VAL A 210 27.57 -40.33 -4.26
C VAL A 210 27.36 -41.41 -3.18
N ALA A 211 26.12 -41.78 -2.87
CA ALA A 211 25.80 -42.70 -1.78
C ALA A 211 25.15 -44.01 -2.29
N ASN A 212 25.10 -45.01 -1.41
CA ASN A 212 24.46 -46.31 -1.73
C ASN A 212 22.93 -46.11 -1.89
N GLN A 213 22.36 -46.61 -2.96
CA GLN A 213 20.95 -46.51 -3.30
C GLN A 213 20.01 -46.96 -2.15
N ARG A 214 20.40 -47.98 -1.37
CA ARG A 214 19.59 -48.44 -0.23
C ARG A 214 19.54 -47.44 0.94
N GLU A 215 20.61 -46.71 1.16
CA GLU A 215 20.68 -45.68 2.20
C GLU A 215 19.87 -44.44 1.79
N VAL A 216 19.98 -44.02 0.53
CA VAL A 216 19.19 -42.88 0.04
C VAL A 216 17.70 -43.19 0.05
N THR A 217 17.28 -44.41 -0.26
CA THR A 217 15.87 -44.81 -0.17
C THR A 217 15.35 -44.72 1.29
N LYS A 218 16.15 -45.12 2.30
CA LYS A 218 15.75 -44.94 3.71
C LYS A 218 15.58 -43.47 4.08
N ILE A 219 16.51 -42.61 3.65
CA ILE A 219 16.43 -41.16 3.89
C ILE A 219 15.17 -40.60 3.23
N GLN A 220 14.82 -41.04 2.04
CA GLN A 220 13.61 -40.62 1.36
C GLN A 220 12.33 -41.08 2.07
N ASP A 221 12.31 -42.28 2.64
CA ASP A 221 11.20 -42.81 3.40
C ASP A 221 11.02 -42.02 4.73
N GLU A 222 12.13 -41.65 5.37
CA GLU A 222 12.08 -40.80 6.57
C GLU A 222 11.61 -39.38 6.25
N PHE A 223 12.09 -38.80 5.16
CA PHE A 223 11.59 -37.51 4.70
C PHE A 223 10.08 -37.54 4.49
N TYR A 224 9.55 -38.59 3.83
CA TYR A 224 8.12 -38.70 3.58
C TYR A 224 7.30 -38.74 4.88
N LYS A 225 7.79 -39.43 5.93
CA LYS A 225 7.14 -39.46 7.24
C LYS A 225 7.08 -38.07 7.87
N VAL A 226 8.19 -37.34 7.81
CA VAL A 226 8.28 -35.97 8.35
C VAL A 226 7.41 -34.98 7.54
N TYR A 227 7.37 -35.14 6.21
CA TYR A 227 6.57 -34.32 5.33
C TYR A 227 5.06 -34.44 5.61
N VAL A 228 4.58 -35.65 5.85
CA VAL A 228 3.15 -35.94 6.15
C VAL A 228 2.71 -35.36 7.51
N LEU A 229 3.63 -35.18 8.47
CA LEU A 229 3.33 -34.59 9.78
C LEU A 229 3.04 -33.09 9.69
N ASP A 230 3.39 -32.45 8.59
CA ASP A 230 3.17 -31.02 8.31
C ASP A 230 3.80 -30.05 9.34
N ASP A 231 4.84 -30.52 10.04
CA ASP A 231 5.54 -29.76 11.08
C ASP A 231 6.83 -29.12 10.56
N MET A 232 6.85 -27.77 10.55
CA MET A 232 7.98 -26.98 10.06
C MET A 232 9.26 -27.17 10.90
N LEU A 233 9.14 -27.44 12.21
CA LEU A 233 10.30 -27.66 13.08
C LEU A 233 10.96 -29.01 12.74
N GLN A 234 10.15 -30.04 12.53
CA GLN A 234 10.64 -31.35 12.15
C GLN A 234 11.28 -31.34 10.74
N LEU A 235 10.70 -30.63 9.80
CA LEU A 235 11.28 -30.43 8.47
C LEU A 235 12.64 -29.73 8.53
N LYS A 236 12.77 -28.67 9.35
CA LYS A 236 14.06 -27.98 9.58
C LYS A 236 15.08 -28.87 10.27
N HIS A 237 14.66 -29.69 11.22
CA HIS A 237 15.54 -30.64 11.88
C HIS A 237 16.05 -31.68 10.90
N PHE A 238 15.16 -32.25 10.12
CA PHE A 238 15.51 -33.22 9.05
C PHE A 238 16.49 -32.64 8.03
N ALA A 239 16.24 -31.40 7.55
CA ALA A 239 17.15 -30.73 6.62
C ALA A 239 18.58 -30.61 7.19
N ARG A 240 18.72 -30.20 8.45
CA ARG A 240 20.04 -30.11 9.13
C ARG A 240 20.74 -31.47 9.24
N GLN A 241 19.99 -32.52 9.57
CA GLN A 241 20.54 -33.88 9.62
C GLN A 241 21.01 -34.35 8.22
N LEU A 242 20.23 -34.02 7.20
CA LEU A 242 20.56 -34.33 5.82
C LEU A 242 21.83 -33.64 5.35
N ASP A 243 22.02 -32.36 5.73
CA ASP A 243 23.22 -31.61 5.40
C ASP A 243 24.47 -32.25 6.02
N ILE A 244 24.40 -32.67 7.31
CA ILE A 244 25.48 -33.37 8.01
C ILE A 244 25.82 -34.69 7.30
N ILE A 245 24.81 -35.46 6.89
CA ILE A 245 25.01 -36.73 6.17
C ILE A 245 25.67 -36.47 4.82
N SER A 246 25.21 -35.46 4.09
CA SER A 246 25.79 -35.06 2.79
C SER A 246 27.26 -34.70 2.92
N ASP A 247 27.61 -33.88 3.91
CA ASP A 247 29.01 -33.46 4.16
C ASP A 247 29.89 -34.68 4.49
N CYS A 248 29.43 -35.59 5.35
CA CYS A 248 30.16 -36.80 5.70
C CYS A 248 30.42 -37.70 4.48
N LEU A 249 29.44 -37.86 3.57
CA LEU A 249 29.57 -38.73 2.40
C LEU A 249 30.46 -38.10 1.31
N LEU A 250 30.45 -36.78 1.15
CA LEU A 250 31.35 -36.08 0.24
C LEU A 250 32.82 -36.23 0.66
N TYR A 251 33.11 -36.06 1.97
CA TYR A 251 34.47 -36.20 2.51
C TYR A 251 35.02 -37.66 2.38
N THR A 252 34.15 -38.67 2.46
CA THR A 252 34.59 -40.05 2.31
C THR A 252 34.79 -40.46 0.86
N SER A 253 34.14 -39.79 -0.10
CA SER A 253 34.33 -40.02 -1.54
C SER A 253 35.66 -39.45 -2.01
N ASP A 254 36.04 -38.25 -1.58
CA ASP A 254 37.32 -37.61 -1.94
C ASP A 254 38.54 -38.34 -1.35
N ALA A 255 38.38 -39.01 -0.18
CA ALA A 255 39.45 -39.79 0.45
C ALA A 255 39.64 -41.21 -0.16
N ALA A 256 38.74 -41.67 -1.05
CA ALA A 256 38.84 -42.95 -1.72
C ALA A 256 39.46 -42.87 -3.13
N ASP A 257 39.62 -41.64 -3.64
CA ASP A 257 40.24 -41.33 -4.95
C ASP A 257 41.71 -40.90 -4.84
N GLU A 258 42.30 -40.81 -3.62
CA GLU A 258 43.73 -40.69 -3.34
C GLU A 258 44.33 -42.07 -2.99
#